data_35059353726b56df16eb3d292aedb816
#
_entry.id   35059353726b56df16eb3d292aedb816
#
_cell.length_a   1.000
_cell.length_b   1.000
_cell.length_c   1.000
_cell.angle_alpha   90.00
_cell.angle_beta   90.00
_cell.angle_gamma   90.00
#
_symmetry.space_group_name_H-M   'P 1'
#
loop_
_entity.id
_entity.type
_entity.pdbx_description
1 polymer ?
#
loop_
_entity_poly.entity_id
_entity_poly.type
_entity_poly.pdbx_seq_one_letter_code
_entity_poly.pdbx_strand_id
1 'polypeptide(L)'
;MITKFDSLFAGHIDMENVGYGGTAVNDRRFPNEHLITVFDKAQAMAQLMERLGYDTFWMAEHHFQHEGYECIPNVLMMAVHLAQVTQRIRIGCGFNITPMWHPLRLAEDFAMADILTGGRVTFGVGRGYHTREVETFGAPLLDQPANRDLFEEQVEIIFKAFNLESFSHTGKHYQLPPEVPYRGYTLKELTVVPRPIHRPVECWQPIQSATPRALDFMARHGIKGLQGGGSAEGGAMHRVVLAWQEAHARIGHQLELGERLCFGFHFYLAPTREQGIREAGKYYEENLKMFGPLRLVRALSDEQIEVMSDPLRAPFANLPRVEDGINAGGFLCGSPVQIVEHLKSLEEKYPGLDRISVSLSVGVPKAAALEQLEWFGSEVMPAFQKVSVAAGV
;
A
#
# COMPACT_ATOMS: atom_id res chain seq x y z
N MET A 1 -12.58 13.85 10.18
CA MET A 1 -11.49 14.87 10.19
C MET A 1 -10.16 14.16 10.02
N ILE A 2 -9.36 14.58 9.05
CA ILE A 2 -8.03 14.03 8.77
C ILE A 2 -7.08 14.38 9.91
N THR A 3 -6.48 13.40 10.54
CA THR A 3 -5.56 13.56 11.67
C THR A 3 -4.31 12.72 11.55
N LYS A 4 -4.29 11.79 10.58
CA LYS A 4 -3.19 10.84 10.36
C LYS A 4 -2.69 10.94 8.94
N PHE A 5 -1.39 11.05 8.81
CA PHE A 5 -0.69 11.09 7.54
C PHE A 5 0.31 9.96 7.47
N ASP A 6 0.22 9.18 6.41
CA ASP A 6 1.07 8.06 6.11
C ASP A 6 1.88 8.34 4.84
N SER A 7 2.92 7.54 4.60
CA SER A 7 3.51 7.44 3.27
C SER A 7 3.71 5.98 2.89
N LEU A 8 3.39 5.67 1.62
CA LEU A 8 3.67 4.36 1.02
C LEU A 8 4.92 4.45 0.15
N PHE A 9 5.87 3.61 0.44
CA PHE A 9 7.08 3.40 -0.35
C PHE A 9 7.02 2.05 -1.04
N ALA A 10 6.92 2.06 -2.37
CA ALA A 10 6.87 0.83 -3.16
C ALA A 10 8.18 0.01 -3.11
N GLY A 11 9.29 0.63 -2.70
CA GLY A 11 10.59 -0.04 -2.66
C GLY A 11 11.46 0.20 -3.89
N HIS A 12 11.31 1.36 -4.54
CA HIS A 12 12.10 1.69 -5.72
C HIS A 12 13.46 2.30 -5.37
N ILE A 13 14.48 1.99 -6.19
CA ILE A 13 15.78 2.63 -6.13
C ILE A 13 15.78 4.00 -6.83
N ASP A 14 16.87 4.72 -6.77
CA ASP A 14 17.08 5.92 -7.58
C ASP A 14 17.27 5.52 -9.04
N MET A 15 16.57 6.18 -9.97
CA MET A 15 16.61 5.83 -11.38
C MET A 15 16.95 7.03 -12.26
N GLU A 16 17.77 6.77 -13.26
CA GLU A 16 18.04 7.68 -14.36
C GLU A 16 17.22 7.31 -15.61
N ASN A 17 17.15 8.20 -16.57
CA ASN A 17 16.45 7.99 -17.85
C ASN A 17 15.01 7.49 -17.66
N VAL A 18 14.27 8.17 -16.77
CA VAL A 18 12.86 7.90 -16.48
C VAL A 18 11.93 8.68 -17.42
N GLY A 19 10.67 8.29 -17.47
CA GLY A 19 9.64 8.87 -18.34
C GLY A 19 9.52 8.14 -19.68
N TYR A 20 8.58 8.57 -20.52
CA TYR A 20 8.26 7.91 -21.78
C TYR A 20 9.43 7.82 -22.75
N GLY A 21 10.28 8.83 -22.81
CA GLY A 21 11.50 8.82 -23.63
C GLY A 21 12.71 8.16 -22.96
N GLY A 22 12.56 7.66 -21.75
CA GLY A 22 13.62 7.01 -21.00
C GLY A 22 13.76 5.53 -21.34
N THR A 23 14.60 4.82 -20.57
CA THR A 23 14.82 3.38 -20.76
C THR A 23 13.49 2.59 -20.68
N ALA A 24 13.25 1.69 -21.63
CA ALA A 24 12.10 0.80 -21.59
C ALA A 24 12.12 -0.07 -20.33
N VAL A 25 10.94 -0.38 -19.77
CA VAL A 25 10.83 -1.11 -18.49
C VAL A 25 11.57 -2.44 -18.54
N ASN A 26 11.37 -3.21 -19.61
CA ASN A 26 11.95 -4.56 -19.77
C ASN A 26 13.47 -4.54 -20.05
N ASP A 27 14.03 -3.39 -20.43
CA ASP A 27 15.46 -3.21 -20.68
C ASP A 27 16.22 -2.74 -19.43
N ARG A 28 15.49 -2.36 -18.36
CA ARG A 28 16.09 -1.97 -17.10
C ARG A 28 16.68 -3.19 -16.40
N ARG A 29 17.96 -3.10 -16.07
CA ARG A 29 18.64 -4.12 -15.29
C ARG A 29 19.74 -3.46 -14.45
N PHE A 30 19.55 -3.48 -13.14
CA PHE A 30 20.50 -2.91 -12.21
C PHE A 30 21.36 -3.99 -11.55
N PRO A 31 22.65 -3.71 -11.29
CA PRO A 31 23.50 -4.58 -10.52
C PRO A 31 23.06 -4.60 -9.05
N ASN A 32 23.41 -5.67 -8.33
CA ASN A 32 22.98 -5.87 -6.94
C ASN A 32 23.39 -4.71 -6.02
N GLU A 33 24.58 -4.14 -6.23
CA GLU A 33 25.10 -2.99 -5.47
C GLU A 33 24.19 -1.77 -5.54
N HIS A 34 23.45 -1.63 -6.65
CA HIS A 34 22.48 -0.56 -6.81
C HIS A 34 21.11 -0.94 -6.21
N LEU A 35 20.67 -2.18 -6.41
CA LEU A 35 19.38 -2.65 -5.88
C LEU A 35 19.32 -2.59 -4.35
N ILE A 36 20.41 -2.91 -3.65
CA ILE A 36 20.46 -2.86 -2.18
C ILE A 36 20.36 -1.45 -1.59
N THR A 37 20.53 -0.39 -2.37
CA THR A 37 20.38 1.00 -1.89
C THR A 37 18.95 1.31 -1.45
N VAL A 38 17.97 0.49 -1.84
CA VAL A 38 16.57 0.61 -1.41
C VAL A 38 16.43 0.56 0.12
N PHE A 39 17.24 -0.23 0.82
CA PHE A 39 17.16 -0.38 2.27
C PHE A 39 17.62 0.89 3.00
N ASP A 40 18.70 1.52 2.52
CA ASP A 40 19.17 2.81 3.04
C ASP A 40 18.16 3.93 2.75
N LYS A 41 17.54 3.93 1.58
CA LYS A 41 16.47 4.87 1.23
C LYS A 41 15.25 4.71 2.16
N ALA A 42 14.77 3.49 2.37
CA ALA A 42 13.65 3.20 3.26
C ALA A 42 13.95 3.62 4.71
N GLN A 43 15.17 3.34 5.20
CA GLN A 43 15.59 3.76 6.54
C GLN A 43 15.60 5.29 6.68
N ALA A 44 16.17 6.00 5.73
CA ALA A 44 16.23 7.46 5.75
C ALA A 44 14.81 8.08 5.73
N MET A 45 13.91 7.53 4.91
CA MET A 45 12.51 7.96 4.86
C MET A 45 11.81 7.72 6.21
N ALA A 46 11.92 6.52 6.79
CA ALA A 46 11.28 6.18 8.06
C ALA A 46 11.73 7.10 9.20
N GLN A 47 13.04 7.38 9.30
CA GLN A 47 13.61 8.28 10.30
C GLN A 47 13.17 9.72 10.11
N LEU A 48 13.10 10.21 8.87
CA LEU A 48 12.59 11.55 8.57
C LEU A 48 11.11 11.66 8.93
N MET A 49 10.31 10.70 8.48
CA MET A 49 8.87 10.69 8.73
C MET A 49 8.54 10.66 10.23
N GLU A 50 9.30 9.88 11.02
CA GLU A 50 9.16 9.90 12.49
C GLU A 50 9.42 11.28 13.08
N ARG A 51 10.46 11.99 12.63
CA ARG A 51 10.77 13.35 13.13
C ARG A 51 9.66 14.34 12.79
N LEU A 52 9.03 14.19 11.62
CA LEU A 52 7.97 15.08 11.14
C LEU A 52 6.58 14.73 11.69
N GLY A 53 6.42 13.57 12.36
CA GLY A 53 5.16 13.17 12.97
C GLY A 53 4.18 12.48 12.03
N TYR A 54 4.66 11.85 10.96
CA TYR A 54 3.83 10.91 10.21
C TYR A 54 3.41 9.74 11.09
N ASP A 55 2.21 9.17 10.81
CA ASP A 55 1.66 8.08 11.62
C ASP A 55 2.26 6.71 11.21
N THR A 56 2.22 6.39 9.92
CA THR A 56 2.65 5.08 9.44
C THR A 56 3.51 5.18 8.17
N PHE A 57 4.61 4.46 8.17
CA PHE A 57 5.42 4.21 6.97
C PHE A 57 5.07 2.84 6.39
N TRP A 58 4.40 2.83 5.24
CA TRP A 58 4.00 1.61 4.54
C TRP A 58 5.05 1.18 3.53
N MET A 59 5.30 -0.12 3.42
CA MET A 59 6.17 -0.71 2.41
C MET A 59 5.47 -1.84 1.68
N ALA A 60 5.73 -2.01 0.38
CA ALA A 60 5.18 -3.07 -0.44
C ALA A 60 6.12 -4.28 -0.52
N GLU A 61 5.53 -5.49 -0.53
CA GLU A 61 6.24 -6.75 -0.77
C GLU A 61 6.24 -7.05 -2.26
N HIS A 62 7.44 -7.15 -2.85
CA HIS A 62 7.63 -7.50 -4.25
C HIS A 62 8.91 -8.31 -4.47
N HIS A 63 8.91 -9.14 -5.51
CA HIS A 63 9.97 -10.11 -5.76
C HIS A 63 10.51 -10.03 -7.18
N PHE A 64 11.79 -10.39 -7.34
CA PHE A 64 12.46 -10.54 -8.64
C PHE A 64 12.52 -9.27 -9.50
N GLN A 65 12.44 -8.09 -8.87
CA GLN A 65 12.37 -6.77 -9.54
C GLN A 65 13.76 -6.22 -9.86
N HIS A 66 14.52 -6.90 -10.74
CA HIS A 66 15.83 -6.43 -11.17
C HIS A 66 15.78 -5.12 -11.97
N GLU A 67 14.58 -4.69 -12.35
CA GLU A 67 14.30 -3.39 -12.95
C GLU A 67 14.37 -2.23 -11.94
N GLY A 68 14.45 -2.52 -10.64
CA GLY A 68 14.64 -1.52 -9.60
C GLY A 68 13.39 -0.82 -9.10
N TYR A 69 12.21 -1.23 -9.54
CA TYR A 69 10.95 -0.57 -9.19
C TYR A 69 10.42 -0.90 -7.80
N GLU A 70 10.58 -2.15 -7.37
CA GLU A 70 9.98 -2.68 -6.14
C GLU A 70 10.90 -3.77 -5.57
N CYS A 71 11.86 -3.38 -4.72
CA CYS A 71 13.00 -4.21 -4.36
C CYS A 71 12.98 -4.69 -2.89
N ILE A 72 11.82 -4.72 -2.24
CA ILE A 72 11.68 -5.19 -0.85
C ILE A 72 10.92 -6.52 -0.83
N PRO A 73 11.64 -7.66 -0.69
CA PRO A 73 11.01 -8.98 -0.79
C PRO A 73 10.37 -9.47 0.50
N ASN A 74 10.60 -8.80 1.64
CA ASN A 74 9.99 -9.16 2.93
C ASN A 74 9.79 -7.92 3.79
N VAL A 75 8.55 -7.47 3.88
CA VAL A 75 8.20 -6.26 4.62
C VAL A 75 8.24 -6.47 6.14
N LEU A 76 8.07 -7.70 6.65
CA LEU A 76 8.17 -7.99 8.08
C LEU A 76 9.62 -7.92 8.57
N MET A 77 10.57 -8.49 7.83
CA MET A 77 11.99 -8.35 8.14
C MET A 77 12.41 -6.89 8.11
N MET A 78 11.96 -6.13 7.09
CA MET A 78 12.25 -4.71 6.99
C MET A 78 11.61 -3.92 8.14
N ALA A 79 10.41 -4.28 8.58
CA ALA A 79 9.76 -3.65 9.73
C ALA A 79 10.56 -3.85 11.02
N VAL A 80 11.07 -5.05 11.28
CA VAL A 80 11.94 -5.31 12.44
C VAL A 80 13.22 -4.49 12.38
N HIS A 81 13.84 -4.36 11.19
CA HIS A 81 15.03 -3.51 11.01
C HIS A 81 14.71 -2.04 11.29
N LEU A 82 13.66 -1.49 10.69
CA LEU A 82 13.29 -0.08 10.87
C LEU A 82 12.90 0.24 12.32
N ALA A 83 12.31 -0.71 13.03
CA ALA A 83 11.97 -0.54 14.42
C ALA A 83 13.19 -0.34 15.34
N GLN A 84 14.38 -0.81 14.93
CA GLN A 84 15.62 -0.58 15.70
C GLN A 84 16.18 0.83 15.51
N VAL A 85 15.81 1.52 14.44
CA VAL A 85 16.31 2.85 14.09
C VAL A 85 15.26 3.95 14.22
N THR A 86 14.07 3.61 14.73
CA THR A 86 12.93 4.51 15.01
C THR A 86 12.32 4.17 16.38
N GLN A 87 11.52 5.08 16.95
CA GLN A 87 10.97 4.92 18.29
C GLN A 87 9.43 4.90 18.35
N ARG A 88 8.74 5.59 17.44
CA ARG A 88 7.30 5.85 17.54
C ARG A 88 6.52 5.53 16.28
N ILE A 89 7.09 5.81 15.10
CA ILE A 89 6.40 5.61 13.83
C ILE A 89 5.92 4.16 13.68
N ARG A 90 4.68 3.98 13.22
CA ARG A 90 4.17 2.67 12.86
C ARG A 90 4.77 2.24 11.52
N ILE A 91 4.94 0.96 11.34
CA ILE A 91 5.52 0.38 10.14
C ILE A 91 4.49 -0.55 9.53
N GLY A 92 3.98 -0.18 8.36
CA GLY A 92 2.89 -0.87 7.70
C GLY A 92 3.39 -1.87 6.65
N CYS A 93 2.84 -3.08 6.68
CA CYS A 93 2.94 -4.02 5.58
C CYS A 93 1.89 -3.66 4.52
N GLY A 94 2.30 -3.01 3.49
CA GLY A 94 1.39 -2.54 2.46
C GLY A 94 1.71 -3.09 1.06
N PHE A 95 1.60 -4.42 0.84
CA PHE A 95 0.95 -5.44 1.67
C PHE A 95 1.77 -6.74 1.67
N ASN A 96 1.55 -7.64 2.63
CA ASN A 96 2.00 -9.04 2.49
C ASN A 96 1.15 -9.70 1.40
N ILE A 97 1.78 -10.27 0.40
CA ILE A 97 1.07 -10.94 -0.70
C ILE A 97 0.70 -12.36 -0.27
N THR A 98 -0.39 -12.45 0.47
CA THR A 98 -0.82 -13.64 1.21
C THR A 98 -0.77 -14.94 0.38
N PRO A 99 -1.20 -14.97 -0.91
CA PRO A 99 -1.13 -16.21 -1.72
C PRO A 99 0.28 -16.77 -1.93
N MET A 100 1.33 -15.97 -1.75
CA MET A 100 2.72 -16.43 -1.85
C MET A 100 3.24 -17.06 -0.55
N TRP A 101 2.45 -17.02 0.52
CA TRP A 101 2.85 -17.49 1.84
C TRP A 101 2.05 -18.73 2.27
N HIS A 102 2.66 -19.56 3.11
CA HIS A 102 1.86 -20.46 3.92
C HIS A 102 1.23 -19.65 5.05
N PRO A 103 -0.11 -19.72 5.28
CA PRO A 103 -0.81 -18.80 6.20
C PRO A 103 -0.30 -18.90 7.65
N LEU A 104 0.11 -20.08 8.12
CA LEU A 104 0.68 -20.23 9.46
C LEU A 104 2.05 -19.58 9.57
N ARG A 105 2.90 -19.67 8.51
CA ARG A 105 4.21 -19.03 8.54
C ARG A 105 4.07 -17.51 8.56
N LEU A 106 3.19 -16.96 7.75
CA LEU A 106 2.92 -15.53 7.76
C LEU A 106 2.39 -15.07 9.14
N ALA A 107 1.52 -15.86 9.76
CA ALA A 107 0.99 -15.55 11.09
C ALA A 107 2.08 -15.58 12.18
N GLU A 108 2.97 -16.58 12.17
CA GLU A 108 4.10 -16.66 13.11
C GLU A 108 5.09 -15.51 12.91
N ASP A 109 5.48 -15.23 11.66
CA ASP A 109 6.44 -14.19 11.32
C ASP A 109 5.90 -12.80 11.70
N PHE A 110 4.60 -12.54 11.46
CA PHE A 110 3.96 -11.32 11.92
C PHE A 110 3.91 -11.21 13.45
N ALA A 111 3.55 -12.29 14.15
CA ALA A 111 3.49 -12.28 15.60
C ALA A 111 4.86 -11.98 16.23
N MET A 112 5.93 -12.56 15.67
CA MET A 112 7.30 -12.23 16.07
C MET A 112 7.64 -10.76 15.78
N ALA A 113 7.35 -10.28 14.58
CA ALA A 113 7.61 -8.89 14.19
C ALA A 113 6.86 -7.91 15.09
N ASP A 114 5.59 -8.19 15.41
CA ASP A 114 4.78 -7.37 16.32
C ASP A 114 5.42 -7.25 17.70
N ILE A 115 5.85 -8.37 18.28
CA ILE A 115 6.53 -8.41 19.58
C ILE A 115 7.88 -7.68 19.53
N LEU A 116 8.72 -7.96 18.54
CA LEU A 116 10.07 -7.39 18.43
C LEU A 116 10.04 -5.88 18.15
N THR A 117 8.97 -5.37 17.58
CA THR A 117 8.77 -3.95 17.32
C THR A 117 7.99 -3.23 18.43
N GLY A 118 7.57 -3.94 19.48
CA GLY A 118 6.75 -3.38 20.56
C GLY A 118 5.34 -2.98 20.11
N GLY A 119 4.73 -3.73 19.17
CA GLY A 119 3.37 -3.49 18.68
C GLY A 119 3.26 -2.39 17.61
N ARG A 120 4.38 -1.99 16.99
CA ARG A 120 4.39 -0.93 15.97
C ARG A 120 4.16 -1.40 14.53
N VAL A 121 4.15 -2.73 14.30
CA VAL A 121 3.85 -3.26 12.96
C VAL A 121 2.35 -3.25 12.72
N THR A 122 1.96 -2.77 11.55
CA THR A 122 0.57 -2.82 11.08
C THR A 122 0.45 -3.90 10.02
N PHE A 123 -0.45 -4.86 10.26
CA PHE A 123 -0.67 -5.97 9.34
C PHE A 123 -1.45 -5.54 8.11
N GLY A 124 -1.01 -5.94 6.95
CA GLY A 124 -1.73 -5.71 5.70
C GLY A 124 -1.64 -6.93 4.80
N VAL A 125 -2.71 -7.21 4.06
CA VAL A 125 -2.85 -8.37 3.17
C VAL A 125 -3.20 -7.95 1.76
N GLY A 126 -2.59 -8.59 0.77
CA GLY A 126 -2.83 -8.38 -0.65
C GLY A 126 -2.91 -9.69 -1.42
N ARG A 127 -3.54 -9.64 -2.61
CA ARG A 127 -3.67 -10.80 -3.50
C ARG A 127 -2.53 -10.93 -4.51
N GLY A 128 -1.75 -9.86 -4.64
CA GLY A 128 -0.73 -9.75 -5.69
C GLY A 128 -1.29 -9.27 -7.04
N TYR A 129 -0.40 -8.77 -7.87
CA TYR A 129 -0.71 -8.31 -9.23
C TYR A 129 0.41 -8.62 -10.24
N HIS A 130 1.59 -9.02 -9.77
CA HIS A 130 2.68 -9.47 -10.64
C HIS A 130 2.61 -10.98 -10.88
N THR A 131 2.33 -11.39 -12.11
CA THR A 131 2.32 -12.81 -12.48
C THR A 131 3.68 -13.45 -12.26
N ARG A 132 4.78 -12.74 -12.55
CA ARG A 132 6.16 -13.18 -12.30
C ARG A 132 6.39 -13.58 -10.83
N GLU A 133 5.76 -12.88 -9.90
CA GLU A 133 5.91 -13.15 -8.46
C GLU A 133 4.99 -14.29 -8.03
N VAL A 134 3.70 -14.07 -8.16
CA VAL A 134 2.67 -14.94 -7.57
C VAL A 134 2.69 -16.34 -8.19
N GLU A 135 2.79 -16.45 -9.52
CA GLU A 135 2.86 -17.75 -10.21
C GLU A 135 4.19 -18.48 -9.90
N THR A 136 5.31 -17.74 -9.75
CA THR A 136 6.60 -18.35 -9.39
C THR A 136 6.58 -18.98 -8.01
N PHE A 137 5.84 -18.41 -7.06
CA PHE A 137 5.62 -19.01 -5.73
C PHE A 137 4.52 -20.09 -5.72
N GLY A 138 3.98 -20.43 -6.88
CA GLY A 138 3.01 -21.53 -7.04
C GLY A 138 1.56 -21.14 -6.71
N ALA A 139 1.28 -19.86 -6.56
CA ALA A 139 -0.07 -19.38 -6.31
C ALA A 139 -0.75 -18.94 -7.63
N PRO A 140 -2.06 -19.21 -7.81
CA PRO A 140 -2.76 -18.94 -9.07
C PRO A 140 -3.14 -17.45 -9.16
N LEU A 141 -2.40 -16.65 -9.92
CA LEU A 141 -2.81 -15.26 -10.20
C LEU A 141 -3.59 -15.14 -11.51
N LEU A 142 -3.21 -15.92 -12.54
CA LEU A 142 -3.89 -15.92 -13.84
C LEU A 142 -5.33 -16.42 -13.72
N ASP A 143 -5.60 -17.34 -12.80
CA ASP A 143 -6.95 -17.76 -12.41
C ASP A 143 -7.44 -16.87 -11.25
N GLN A 144 -8.05 -15.73 -11.56
CA GLN A 144 -8.52 -14.75 -10.59
C GLN A 144 -9.55 -15.30 -9.58
N PRO A 145 -10.51 -16.17 -9.95
CA PRO A 145 -11.35 -16.88 -8.98
C PRO A 145 -10.58 -17.75 -8.01
N ALA A 146 -9.66 -18.58 -8.50
CA ALA A 146 -8.84 -19.47 -7.66
C ALA A 146 -7.92 -18.68 -6.73
N ASN A 147 -7.31 -17.60 -7.21
CA ASN A 147 -6.51 -16.70 -6.38
C ASN A 147 -7.33 -16.09 -5.25
N ARG A 148 -8.56 -15.67 -5.53
CA ARG A 148 -9.45 -15.10 -4.50
C ARG A 148 -9.87 -16.15 -3.46
N ASP A 149 -10.23 -17.35 -3.89
CA ASP A 149 -10.61 -18.43 -2.99
C ASP A 149 -9.46 -18.78 -2.03
N LEU A 150 -8.24 -18.93 -2.58
CA LEU A 150 -7.04 -19.18 -1.78
C LEU A 150 -6.75 -18.05 -0.79
N PHE A 151 -6.79 -16.79 -1.26
CA PHE A 151 -6.55 -15.62 -0.44
C PHE A 151 -7.55 -15.52 0.72
N GLU A 152 -8.84 -15.65 0.45
CA GLU A 152 -9.88 -15.54 1.49
C GLU A 152 -9.71 -16.62 2.55
N GLU A 153 -9.46 -17.89 2.17
CA GLU A 153 -9.21 -18.98 3.10
C GLU A 153 -7.95 -18.76 3.94
N GLN A 154 -6.86 -18.28 3.33
CA GLN A 154 -5.61 -17.98 4.05
C GLN A 154 -5.79 -16.86 5.07
N VAL A 155 -6.50 -15.79 4.73
CA VAL A 155 -6.78 -14.68 5.66
C VAL A 155 -7.63 -15.15 6.83
N GLU A 156 -8.62 -16.02 6.61
CA GLU A 156 -9.42 -16.61 7.69
C GLU A 156 -8.56 -17.45 8.63
N ILE A 157 -7.64 -18.26 8.10
CA ILE A 157 -6.68 -19.05 8.90
C ILE A 157 -5.80 -18.13 9.74
N ILE A 158 -5.24 -17.09 9.14
CA ILE A 158 -4.38 -16.11 9.82
C ILE A 158 -5.13 -15.44 10.98
N PHE A 159 -6.39 -15.04 10.78
CA PHE A 159 -7.18 -14.44 11.85
C PHE A 159 -7.54 -15.41 12.98
N LYS A 160 -7.80 -16.68 12.66
CA LYS A 160 -7.92 -17.71 13.69
C LYS A 160 -6.62 -17.83 14.48
N ALA A 161 -5.48 -17.92 13.78
CA ALA A 161 -4.15 -18.02 14.37
C ALA A 161 -3.81 -16.84 15.30
N PHE A 162 -4.19 -15.62 14.93
CA PHE A 162 -3.95 -14.43 15.75
C PHE A 162 -4.85 -14.36 16.98
N ASN A 163 -6.14 -14.64 16.82
CA ASN A 163 -7.16 -14.22 17.77
C ASN A 163 -7.62 -15.36 18.69
N LEU A 164 -7.52 -16.62 18.26
CA LEU A 164 -7.91 -17.78 19.07
C LEU A 164 -6.69 -18.34 19.84
N GLU A 165 -6.94 -18.89 20.99
CA GLU A 165 -5.92 -19.57 21.79
C GLU A 165 -5.48 -20.85 21.10
N SER A 166 -6.42 -21.65 20.65
CA SER A 166 -6.20 -22.78 19.77
C SER A 166 -7.26 -22.80 18.67
N PHE A 167 -6.97 -23.43 17.57
CA PHE A 167 -7.88 -23.52 16.43
C PHE A 167 -7.61 -24.73 15.56
N SER A 168 -8.62 -25.12 14.82
CA SER A 168 -8.54 -26.01 13.67
C SER A 168 -9.17 -25.36 12.45
N HIS A 169 -8.83 -25.84 11.29
CA HIS A 169 -9.40 -25.38 10.03
C HIS A 169 -9.55 -26.54 9.04
N THR A 170 -10.70 -26.65 8.44
CA THR A 170 -10.99 -27.56 7.32
C THR A 170 -11.59 -26.71 6.20
N GLY A 171 -10.89 -26.58 5.11
CA GLY A 171 -11.26 -25.75 3.97
C GLY A 171 -10.99 -26.42 2.63
N LYS A 172 -11.02 -25.63 1.57
CA LYS A 172 -10.77 -26.08 0.21
C LYS A 172 -9.28 -26.35 -0.05
N HIS A 173 -8.41 -25.53 0.55
CA HIS A 173 -6.97 -25.55 0.31
C HIS A 173 -6.19 -26.10 1.49
N TYR A 174 -6.72 -26.01 2.72
CA TYR A 174 -5.99 -26.35 3.94
C TYR A 174 -6.81 -27.24 4.86
N GLN A 175 -6.14 -28.27 5.41
CA GLN A 175 -6.58 -29.05 6.56
C GLN A 175 -5.56 -28.82 7.68
N LEU A 176 -5.94 -28.10 8.76
CA LEU A 176 -5.03 -27.69 9.84
C LEU A 176 -5.63 -28.00 11.23
N PRO A 177 -4.94 -28.83 12.04
CA PRO A 177 -3.82 -29.67 11.65
C PRO A 177 -4.27 -30.81 10.72
N PRO A 178 -3.37 -31.45 9.97
CA PRO A 178 -3.66 -32.75 9.39
C PRO A 178 -3.80 -33.80 10.51
N GLU A 179 -4.45 -34.92 10.21
CA GLU A 179 -4.54 -36.03 11.16
C GLU A 179 -3.18 -36.73 11.33
N VAL A 180 -2.44 -36.31 12.33
CA VAL A 180 -1.10 -36.85 12.64
C VAL A 180 -1.00 -37.26 14.10
N PRO A 181 -0.30 -38.37 14.41
CA PRO A 181 0.01 -38.76 15.80
C PRO A 181 1.03 -37.76 16.37
N TYR A 182 0.82 -37.36 17.62
CA TYR A 182 1.74 -36.49 18.35
C TYR A 182 1.74 -36.87 19.84
N ARG A 183 2.88 -37.32 20.37
CA ARG A 183 3.07 -37.67 21.81
C ARG A 183 1.96 -38.55 22.38
N GLY A 184 1.54 -39.58 21.62
CA GLY A 184 0.53 -40.55 22.06
C GLY A 184 -0.94 -40.14 21.88
N TYR A 185 -1.21 -39.02 21.22
CA TYR A 185 -2.57 -38.61 20.81
C TYR A 185 -2.59 -38.16 19.36
N THR A 186 -3.77 -37.98 18.79
CA THR A 186 -3.97 -37.38 17.46
C THR A 186 -4.08 -35.88 17.63
N LEU A 187 -3.26 -35.10 16.91
CA LEU A 187 -3.30 -33.64 16.93
C LEU A 187 -4.64 -33.15 16.35
N LYS A 188 -5.36 -32.34 17.11
CA LYS A 188 -6.69 -31.82 16.72
C LYS A 188 -6.75 -30.32 16.57
N GLU A 189 -5.86 -29.60 17.22
CA GLU A 189 -5.82 -28.14 17.23
C GLU A 189 -4.37 -27.65 17.21
N LEU A 190 -4.17 -26.43 16.76
CA LEU A 190 -2.89 -25.71 16.74
C LEU A 190 -2.99 -24.44 17.57
N THR A 191 -1.88 -24.06 18.19
CA THR A 191 -1.69 -22.75 18.84
C THR A 191 -0.51 -22.07 18.19
N VAL A 192 -0.68 -20.84 17.70
CA VAL A 192 0.44 -20.02 17.24
C VAL A 192 1.22 -19.51 18.45
N VAL A 193 2.53 -19.71 18.42
CA VAL A 193 3.44 -19.34 19.54
C VAL A 193 4.66 -18.62 18.97
N PRO A 194 4.91 -17.35 19.39
CA PRO A 194 4.02 -16.52 20.20
C PRO A 194 2.82 -15.98 19.41
N ARG A 195 1.85 -15.38 20.10
CA ARG A 195 0.76 -14.63 19.47
C ARG A 195 1.03 -13.13 19.48
N PRO A 196 0.44 -12.32 18.56
CA PRO A 196 0.61 -10.88 18.55
C PRO A 196 0.26 -10.21 19.90
N ILE A 197 0.90 -9.06 20.18
CA ILE A 197 0.65 -8.30 21.41
C ILE A 197 -0.79 -7.78 21.45
N HIS A 198 -1.22 -7.13 20.34
CA HIS A 198 -2.54 -6.54 20.24
C HIS A 198 -3.50 -7.49 19.51
N ARG A 199 -4.63 -7.78 20.15
CA ARG A 199 -5.68 -8.64 19.60
C ARG A 199 -7.05 -8.06 19.90
N PRO A 200 -7.99 -8.03 18.92
CA PRO A 200 -7.82 -8.47 17.54
C PRO A 200 -6.76 -7.64 16.79
N VAL A 201 -6.04 -8.30 15.86
CA VAL A 201 -5.01 -7.63 15.05
C VAL A 201 -5.66 -6.68 14.06
N GLU A 202 -5.21 -5.43 14.03
CA GLU A 202 -5.61 -4.48 13.01
C GLU A 202 -5.07 -4.92 11.64
N CYS A 203 -5.95 -5.05 10.65
CA CYS A 203 -5.61 -5.49 9.31
C CYS A 203 -6.08 -4.49 8.25
N TRP A 204 -5.25 -4.29 7.23
CA TRP A 204 -5.51 -3.43 6.08
C TRP A 204 -5.42 -4.22 4.78
N GLN A 205 -6.22 -3.82 3.77
CA GLN A 205 -6.22 -4.41 2.44
C GLN A 205 -6.41 -3.33 1.37
N PRO A 206 -5.74 -3.43 0.20
CA PRO A 206 -5.98 -2.49 -0.89
C PRO A 206 -7.34 -2.77 -1.54
N ILE A 207 -8.10 -1.71 -1.78
CA ILE A 207 -9.37 -1.79 -2.52
C ILE A 207 -9.07 -1.57 -4.01
N GLN A 208 -8.77 -2.64 -4.73
CA GLN A 208 -8.57 -2.61 -6.18
C GLN A 208 -9.86 -2.77 -6.97
N SER A 209 -10.87 -3.38 -6.38
CA SER A 209 -12.20 -3.55 -6.97
C SER A 209 -13.28 -3.45 -5.90
N ALA A 210 -14.34 -2.71 -6.20
CA ALA A 210 -15.51 -2.56 -5.33
C ALA A 210 -16.56 -3.65 -5.60
N THR A 211 -16.12 -4.89 -5.89
CA THR A 211 -17.10 -6.00 -6.04
C THR A 211 -17.73 -6.32 -4.68
N PRO A 212 -19.02 -6.64 -4.62
CA PRO A 212 -19.69 -6.99 -3.37
C PRO A 212 -18.95 -8.07 -2.58
N ARG A 213 -18.51 -9.16 -3.23
CA ARG A 213 -17.75 -10.23 -2.56
C ARG A 213 -16.51 -9.69 -1.84
N ALA A 214 -15.74 -8.81 -2.49
CA ALA A 214 -14.52 -8.27 -1.91
C ALA A 214 -14.80 -7.38 -0.70
N LEU A 215 -15.77 -6.47 -0.83
CA LEU A 215 -16.09 -5.53 0.24
C LEU A 215 -16.80 -6.23 1.42
N ASP A 216 -17.68 -7.19 1.13
CA ASP A 216 -18.36 -7.99 2.17
C ASP A 216 -17.37 -8.85 2.96
N PHE A 217 -16.33 -9.41 2.30
CA PHE A 217 -15.27 -10.14 2.97
C PHE A 217 -14.52 -9.22 3.94
N MET A 218 -14.09 -8.05 3.47
CA MET A 218 -13.37 -7.07 4.29
C MET A 218 -14.24 -6.62 5.48
N ALA A 219 -15.51 -6.30 5.23
CA ALA A 219 -16.43 -5.86 6.28
C ALA A 219 -16.63 -6.93 7.35
N ARG A 220 -16.90 -8.19 6.97
CA ARG A 220 -17.10 -9.31 7.92
C ARG A 220 -15.88 -9.55 8.81
N HIS A 221 -14.68 -9.38 8.29
CA HIS A 221 -13.43 -9.60 9.02
C HIS A 221 -12.87 -8.35 9.68
N GLY A 222 -13.57 -7.21 9.59
CA GLY A 222 -13.13 -5.95 10.19
C GLY A 222 -11.87 -5.36 9.54
N ILE A 223 -11.55 -5.77 8.30
CA ILE A 223 -10.39 -5.29 7.54
C ILE A 223 -10.64 -3.85 7.10
N LYS A 224 -9.66 -2.98 7.30
CA LYS A 224 -9.69 -1.59 6.85
C LYS A 224 -9.23 -1.49 5.40
N GLY A 225 -9.71 -0.47 4.68
CA GLY A 225 -9.45 -0.30 3.26
C GLY A 225 -8.41 0.78 2.96
N LEU A 226 -7.41 0.46 2.11
CA LEU A 226 -6.58 1.45 1.46
C LEU A 226 -7.03 1.61 0.01
N GLN A 227 -7.47 2.82 -0.35
CA GLN A 227 -7.94 3.15 -1.69
C GLN A 227 -7.01 4.16 -2.35
N GLY A 228 -6.45 3.82 -3.51
CA GLY A 228 -5.63 4.74 -4.28
C GLY A 228 -6.44 5.90 -4.86
N GLY A 229 -5.89 7.11 -4.77
CA GLY A 229 -6.50 8.33 -5.32
C GLY A 229 -6.67 8.28 -6.84
N GLY A 230 -5.84 7.51 -7.57
CA GLY A 230 -5.98 7.28 -9.01
C GLY A 230 -7.25 6.54 -9.42
N SER A 231 -7.99 5.95 -8.48
CA SER A 231 -9.34 5.46 -8.70
C SER A 231 -10.42 6.55 -8.60
N ALA A 232 -10.01 7.82 -8.44
CA ALA A 232 -10.91 8.96 -8.38
C ALA A 232 -11.48 9.37 -9.75
N GLU A 233 -10.93 8.85 -10.85
CA GLU A 233 -11.39 9.15 -12.22
C GLU A 233 -12.90 8.91 -12.37
N GLY A 234 -13.58 9.90 -12.89
CA GLY A 234 -15.02 9.84 -13.15
C GLY A 234 -15.89 9.55 -11.91
N GLY A 235 -15.44 9.95 -10.72
CA GLY A 235 -16.16 9.69 -9.46
C GLY A 235 -16.04 8.25 -8.97
N ALA A 236 -15.09 7.48 -9.48
CA ALA A 236 -14.87 6.08 -9.07
C ALA A 236 -14.59 5.96 -7.57
N MET A 237 -13.79 6.87 -7.01
CA MET A 237 -13.51 6.89 -5.56
C MET A 237 -14.81 7.02 -4.74
N HIS A 238 -15.67 7.94 -5.10
CA HIS A 238 -16.94 8.13 -4.38
C HIS A 238 -17.85 6.89 -4.46
N ARG A 239 -17.95 6.25 -5.63
CA ARG A 239 -18.72 4.99 -5.78
C ARG A 239 -18.15 3.87 -4.90
N VAL A 240 -16.82 3.79 -4.75
CA VAL A 240 -16.20 2.80 -3.85
C VAL A 240 -16.54 3.10 -2.40
N VAL A 241 -16.49 4.38 -1.98
CA VAL A 241 -16.87 4.78 -0.61
C VAL A 241 -18.33 4.43 -0.30
N LEU A 242 -19.25 4.67 -1.24
CA LEU A 242 -20.65 4.29 -1.07
C LEU A 242 -20.82 2.76 -0.97
N ALA A 243 -20.19 2.01 -1.87
CA ALA A 243 -20.23 0.54 -1.84
C ALA A 243 -19.60 -0.04 -0.56
N TRP A 244 -18.56 0.62 -0.02
CA TRP A 244 -17.95 0.30 1.26
C TRP A 244 -18.91 0.49 2.43
N GLN A 245 -19.59 1.63 2.48
CA GLN A 245 -20.60 1.92 3.48
C GLN A 245 -21.75 0.90 3.43
N GLU A 246 -22.23 0.58 2.22
CA GLU A 246 -23.27 -0.45 2.02
C GLU A 246 -22.82 -1.85 2.48
N ALA A 247 -21.58 -2.24 2.22
CA ALA A 247 -21.03 -3.54 2.68
C ALA A 247 -21.05 -3.64 4.20
N HIS A 248 -20.69 -2.57 4.90
CA HIS A 248 -20.74 -2.53 6.37
C HIS A 248 -22.18 -2.49 6.90
N ALA A 249 -23.07 -1.78 6.22
CA ALA A 249 -24.50 -1.74 6.59
C ALA A 249 -25.15 -3.14 6.51
N ARG A 250 -24.74 -3.98 5.54
CA ARG A 250 -25.24 -5.38 5.43
C ARG A 250 -24.91 -6.25 6.64
N ILE A 251 -23.87 -5.90 7.41
CA ILE A 251 -23.50 -6.60 8.65
C ILE A 251 -23.89 -5.82 9.92
N GLY A 252 -24.73 -4.78 9.76
CA GLY A 252 -25.28 -4.00 10.88
C GLY A 252 -24.39 -2.84 11.36
N HIS A 253 -23.30 -2.52 10.66
CA HIS A 253 -22.43 -1.41 11.00
C HIS A 253 -22.79 -0.17 10.17
N GLN A 254 -23.18 0.91 10.84
CA GLN A 254 -23.43 2.21 10.21
C GLN A 254 -22.15 3.04 10.27
N LEU A 255 -21.47 3.18 9.12
CA LEU A 255 -20.24 3.99 9.01
C LEU A 255 -20.57 5.38 8.47
N GLU A 256 -19.80 6.38 8.88
CA GLU A 256 -19.73 7.65 8.16
C GLU A 256 -18.98 7.48 6.83
N LEU A 257 -19.22 8.38 5.86
CA LEU A 257 -18.51 8.33 4.59
C LEU A 257 -16.99 8.50 4.80
N GLY A 258 -16.22 7.55 4.32
CA GLY A 258 -14.76 7.52 4.46
C GLY A 258 -14.25 6.85 5.73
N GLU A 259 -15.12 6.47 6.67
CA GLU A 259 -14.70 5.79 7.89
C GLU A 259 -14.06 4.41 7.60
N ARG A 260 -12.98 4.10 8.31
CA ARG A 260 -12.16 2.88 8.15
C ARG A 260 -11.46 2.77 6.78
N LEU A 261 -11.35 3.89 6.06
CA LEU A 261 -10.60 4.01 4.81
C LEU A 261 -9.37 4.90 4.99
N CYS A 262 -8.33 4.58 4.24
CA CYS A 262 -7.20 5.45 3.98
C CYS A 262 -7.21 5.82 2.49
N PHE A 263 -7.14 7.10 2.15
CA PHE A 263 -7.00 7.52 0.76
C PHE A 263 -5.53 7.76 0.42
N GLY A 264 -5.06 7.06 -0.64
CA GLY A 264 -3.69 7.14 -1.12
C GLY A 264 -3.57 8.04 -2.33
N PHE A 265 -2.59 8.94 -2.35
CA PHE A 265 -2.30 9.84 -3.46
C PHE A 265 -0.82 9.83 -3.79
N HIS A 266 -0.49 9.89 -5.07
CA HIS A 266 0.82 10.38 -5.47
C HIS A 266 0.87 11.89 -5.28
N PHE A 267 2.05 12.42 -4.95
CA PHE A 267 2.18 13.86 -4.76
C PHE A 267 3.53 14.41 -5.25
N TYR A 268 3.55 15.69 -5.54
CA TYR A 268 4.77 16.47 -5.77
C TYR A 268 4.52 17.94 -5.43
N LEU A 269 5.25 18.46 -4.46
CA LEU A 269 5.20 19.86 -4.04
C LEU A 269 6.15 20.69 -4.90
N ALA A 270 5.70 21.87 -5.27
CA ALA A 270 6.49 22.88 -5.94
C ALA A 270 5.92 24.27 -5.63
N PRO A 271 6.69 25.37 -5.78
CA PRO A 271 6.18 26.74 -5.56
C PRO A 271 4.96 27.06 -6.42
N THR A 272 4.87 26.50 -7.64
CA THR A 272 3.71 26.61 -8.53
C THR A 272 3.34 25.25 -9.11
N ARG A 273 2.08 25.10 -9.52
CA ARG A 273 1.59 23.89 -10.19
C ARG A 273 2.35 23.61 -11.49
N GLU A 274 2.65 24.63 -12.28
CA GLU A 274 3.37 24.51 -13.55
C GLU A 274 4.79 24.00 -13.34
N GLN A 275 5.46 24.42 -12.27
CA GLN A 275 6.76 23.90 -11.90
C GLN A 275 6.66 22.43 -11.47
N GLY A 276 5.70 22.10 -10.61
CA GLY A 276 5.46 20.73 -10.17
C GLY A 276 5.17 19.78 -11.33
N ILE A 277 4.36 20.21 -12.30
CA ILE A 277 4.09 19.44 -13.52
C ILE A 277 5.38 19.15 -14.30
N ARG A 278 6.23 20.15 -14.49
CA ARG A 278 7.51 19.96 -15.21
C ARG A 278 8.46 19.00 -14.49
N GLU A 279 8.53 19.09 -13.16
CA GLU A 279 9.45 18.27 -12.35
C GLU A 279 8.95 16.85 -12.13
N ALA A 280 7.65 16.68 -11.86
CA ALA A 280 7.04 15.39 -11.59
C ALA A 280 6.70 14.59 -12.84
N GLY A 281 6.53 15.24 -14.00
CA GLY A 281 5.99 14.62 -15.21
C GLY A 281 6.71 13.34 -15.60
N LYS A 282 8.04 13.34 -15.64
CA LYS A 282 8.83 12.17 -16.01
C LYS A 282 8.68 10.99 -15.03
N TYR A 283 8.46 11.25 -13.75
CA TYR A 283 8.25 10.20 -12.75
C TYR A 283 6.82 9.65 -12.81
N TYR A 284 5.84 10.51 -13.10
CA TYR A 284 4.48 10.08 -13.38
C TYR A 284 4.43 9.17 -14.61
N GLU A 285 5.10 9.53 -15.68
CA GLU A 285 5.22 8.72 -16.89
C GLU A 285 5.92 7.37 -16.61
N GLU A 286 6.98 7.36 -15.77
CA GLU A 286 7.65 6.13 -15.37
C GLU A 286 6.72 5.21 -14.57
N ASN A 287 5.91 5.79 -13.69
CA ASN A 287 4.90 5.06 -12.94
C ASN A 287 3.89 4.37 -13.88
N LEU A 288 3.43 5.09 -14.91
CA LEU A 288 2.53 4.52 -15.92
C LEU A 288 3.20 3.42 -16.76
N LYS A 289 4.46 3.58 -17.13
CA LYS A 289 5.24 2.55 -17.84
C LYS A 289 5.33 1.25 -17.04
N MET A 290 5.49 1.34 -15.73
CA MET A 290 5.55 0.18 -14.85
C MET A 290 4.16 -0.46 -14.67
N PHE A 291 3.16 0.32 -14.28
CA PHE A 291 1.84 -0.20 -13.90
C PHE A 291 0.87 -0.42 -15.06
N GLY A 292 1.06 0.27 -16.18
CA GLY A 292 0.20 0.14 -17.37
C GLY A 292 0.16 -1.28 -17.93
N PRO A 293 1.31 -1.91 -18.25
CA PRO A 293 1.36 -3.29 -18.73
C PRO A 293 0.78 -4.32 -17.76
N LEU A 294 0.80 -4.02 -16.46
CA LEU A 294 0.19 -4.86 -15.41
C LEU A 294 -1.33 -4.66 -15.28
N ARG A 295 -1.93 -3.83 -16.13
CA ARG A 295 -3.38 -3.52 -16.12
C ARG A 295 -3.87 -2.89 -14.83
N LEU A 296 -3.01 -2.26 -14.07
CA LEU A 296 -3.37 -1.53 -12.86
C LEU A 296 -3.90 -0.13 -13.15
N VAL A 297 -3.55 0.44 -14.29
CA VAL A 297 -4.10 1.70 -14.80
C VAL A 297 -5.26 1.38 -15.75
N ARG A 298 -6.48 1.44 -15.25
CA ARG A 298 -7.68 0.96 -15.96
C ARG A 298 -8.07 1.76 -17.20
N ALA A 299 -7.64 3.02 -17.29
CA ALA A 299 -7.99 3.91 -18.39
C ALA A 299 -7.15 3.71 -19.68
N LEU A 300 -6.12 2.84 -19.63
CA LEU A 300 -5.23 2.61 -20.77
C LEU A 300 -5.80 1.59 -21.75
N SER A 301 -5.79 1.93 -23.05
CA SER A 301 -6.08 0.99 -24.14
C SER A 301 -4.88 0.06 -24.39
N ASP A 302 -5.14 -1.05 -25.10
CA ASP A 302 -4.08 -1.99 -25.50
C ASP A 302 -3.02 -1.32 -26.39
N GLU A 303 -3.44 -0.43 -27.28
CA GLU A 303 -2.56 0.35 -28.14
C GLU A 303 -1.67 1.31 -27.33
N GLN A 304 -2.22 1.97 -26.32
CA GLN A 304 -1.45 2.82 -25.42
C GLN A 304 -0.41 2.02 -24.63
N ILE A 305 -0.78 0.84 -24.12
CA ILE A 305 0.14 -0.05 -23.40
C ILE A 305 1.28 -0.53 -24.33
N GLU A 306 0.99 -0.89 -25.56
CA GLU A 306 2.00 -1.30 -26.54
C GLU A 306 2.98 -0.17 -26.85
N VAL A 307 2.44 1.00 -27.18
CA VAL A 307 3.27 2.17 -27.52
C VAL A 307 4.12 2.64 -26.34
N MET A 308 3.59 2.55 -25.12
CA MET A 308 4.29 2.95 -23.89
C MET A 308 5.60 2.19 -23.68
N SER A 309 5.71 0.98 -24.22
CA SER A 309 6.91 0.15 -24.12
C SER A 309 8.03 0.56 -25.08
N ASP A 310 7.76 1.44 -26.04
CA ASP A 310 8.70 1.90 -27.05
C ASP A 310 9.16 3.35 -26.77
N PRO A 311 10.39 3.59 -26.27
CA PRO A 311 10.87 4.93 -25.92
C PRO A 311 11.00 5.88 -27.11
N LEU A 312 10.99 5.38 -28.35
CA LEU A 312 11.02 6.21 -29.56
C LEU A 312 9.63 6.68 -29.98
N ARG A 313 8.58 5.93 -29.65
CA ARG A 313 7.19 6.23 -30.01
C ARG A 313 6.41 6.89 -28.87
N ALA A 314 6.62 6.45 -27.64
CA ALA A 314 5.86 6.87 -26.45
C ALA A 314 5.83 8.39 -26.21
N PRO A 315 6.94 9.16 -26.37
CA PRO A 315 6.91 10.62 -26.16
C PRO A 315 5.97 11.38 -27.09
N PHE A 316 5.70 10.82 -28.26
CA PHE A 316 4.88 11.44 -29.33
C PHE A 316 3.48 10.84 -29.41
N ALA A 317 3.19 9.82 -28.62
CA ALA A 317 1.87 9.18 -28.59
C ALA A 317 0.92 9.94 -27.64
N ASN A 318 -0.38 9.72 -27.86
CA ASN A 318 -1.42 10.25 -26.96
C ASN A 318 -1.51 9.40 -25.68
N LEU A 319 -0.47 9.49 -24.84
CA LEU A 319 -0.40 8.83 -23.53
C LEU A 319 -0.76 9.82 -22.43
N PRO A 320 -1.34 9.33 -21.31
CA PRO A 320 -1.65 10.18 -20.17
C PRO A 320 -0.40 10.90 -19.64
N ARG A 321 -0.59 12.14 -19.23
CA ARG A 321 0.42 13.02 -18.63
C ARG A 321 0.06 13.29 -17.17
N VAL A 322 0.98 13.87 -16.41
CA VAL A 322 0.74 14.18 -15.00
C VAL A 322 -0.48 15.10 -14.80
N GLU A 323 -0.78 15.96 -15.78
CA GLU A 323 -1.96 16.82 -15.79
C GLU A 323 -3.27 16.01 -15.76
N ASP A 324 -3.30 14.87 -16.45
CA ASP A 324 -4.46 13.97 -16.44
C ASP A 324 -4.66 13.38 -15.04
N GLY A 325 -3.58 12.96 -14.37
CA GLY A 325 -3.60 12.48 -12.98
C GLY A 325 -4.04 13.55 -11.98
N ILE A 326 -3.60 14.81 -12.19
CA ILE A 326 -4.01 15.96 -11.38
C ILE A 326 -5.51 16.25 -11.58
N ASN A 327 -5.96 16.32 -12.83
CA ASN A 327 -7.35 16.60 -13.17
C ASN A 327 -8.30 15.50 -12.68
N ALA A 328 -7.84 14.26 -12.68
CA ALA A 328 -8.57 13.13 -12.10
C ALA A 328 -8.57 13.11 -10.56
N GLY A 329 -7.80 14.00 -9.91
CA GLY A 329 -7.69 14.07 -8.45
C GLY A 329 -6.84 12.95 -7.80
N GLY A 330 -6.10 12.18 -8.60
CA GLY A 330 -5.23 11.10 -8.12
C GLY A 330 -3.79 11.52 -7.85
N PHE A 331 -3.38 12.69 -8.34
CA PHE A 331 -2.05 13.23 -8.17
C PHE A 331 -2.11 14.64 -7.55
N LEU A 332 -1.60 14.79 -6.34
CA LEU A 332 -1.54 16.08 -5.66
C LEU A 332 -0.31 16.85 -6.14
N CYS A 333 -0.50 17.97 -6.82
CA CYS A 333 0.60 18.75 -7.39
C CYS A 333 0.38 20.25 -7.22
N GLY A 334 1.40 20.95 -6.77
CA GLY A 334 1.41 22.40 -6.62
C GLY A 334 1.95 22.87 -5.29
N SER A 335 1.57 24.07 -4.86
CA SER A 335 2.01 24.63 -3.58
C SER A 335 1.35 23.92 -2.39
N PRO A 336 1.94 24.00 -1.19
CA PRO A 336 1.33 23.47 0.05
C PRO A 336 -0.11 23.95 0.24
N VAL A 337 -0.39 25.23 -0.05
CA VAL A 337 -1.73 25.82 0.07
C VAL A 337 -2.74 25.08 -0.82
N GLN A 338 -2.40 24.83 -2.10
CA GLN A 338 -3.28 24.13 -3.03
C GLN A 338 -3.55 22.68 -2.59
N ILE A 339 -2.54 22.01 -2.03
CA ILE A 339 -2.71 20.64 -1.50
C ILE A 339 -3.59 20.65 -0.25
N VAL A 340 -3.38 21.61 0.67
CA VAL A 340 -4.23 21.76 1.86
C VAL A 340 -5.69 22.01 1.47
N GLU A 341 -5.96 22.90 0.52
CA GLU A 341 -7.32 23.17 0.02
C GLU A 341 -7.98 21.92 -0.54
N HIS A 342 -7.24 21.14 -1.34
CA HIS A 342 -7.76 19.87 -1.87
C HIS A 342 -8.07 18.86 -0.75
N LEU A 343 -7.17 18.65 0.19
CA LEU A 343 -7.39 17.72 1.30
C LEU A 343 -8.52 18.17 2.23
N LYS A 344 -8.70 19.48 2.43
CA LYS A 344 -9.85 20.03 3.17
C LYS A 344 -11.17 19.74 2.46
N SER A 345 -11.22 19.85 1.14
CA SER A 345 -12.42 19.49 0.38
C SER A 345 -12.79 18.00 0.51
N LEU A 346 -11.78 17.12 0.65
CA LEU A 346 -12.03 15.70 0.93
C LEU A 346 -12.56 15.49 2.36
N GLU A 347 -12.03 16.22 3.32
CA GLU A 347 -12.49 16.17 4.71
C GLU A 347 -13.97 16.56 4.85
N GLU A 348 -14.39 17.60 4.12
CA GLU A 348 -15.80 18.02 4.05
C GLU A 348 -16.69 16.97 3.37
N LYS A 349 -16.21 16.38 2.28
CA LYS A 349 -16.95 15.38 1.50
C LYS A 349 -17.06 14.03 2.21
N TYR A 350 -16.05 13.67 3.00
CA TYR A 350 -15.94 12.36 3.68
C TYR A 350 -15.68 12.55 5.19
N PRO A 351 -16.73 12.86 5.97
CA PRO A 351 -16.60 13.22 7.39
C PRO A 351 -15.97 12.12 8.26
N GLY A 352 -16.11 10.86 7.89
CA GLY A 352 -15.47 9.72 8.57
C GLY A 352 -14.00 9.48 8.18
N LEU A 353 -13.46 10.22 7.20
CA LEU A 353 -12.07 10.07 6.77
C LEU A 353 -11.10 10.66 7.80
N ASP A 354 -10.26 9.84 8.40
CA ASP A 354 -9.27 10.25 9.39
C ASP A 354 -7.81 10.13 8.91
N ARG A 355 -7.58 9.47 7.74
CA ARG A 355 -6.25 9.06 7.30
C ARG A 355 -6.02 9.30 5.81
N ILE A 356 -4.88 9.88 5.49
CA ILE A 356 -4.37 10.07 4.12
C ILE A 356 -2.99 9.42 4.02
N SER A 357 -2.75 8.68 2.94
CA SER A 357 -1.42 8.19 2.59
C SER A 357 -0.91 8.94 1.35
N VAL A 358 0.30 9.45 1.43
CA VAL A 358 0.96 10.08 0.28
C VAL A 358 2.14 9.22 -0.18
N SER A 359 2.39 9.18 -1.48
CA SER A 359 3.49 8.42 -2.05
C SER A 359 4.15 9.18 -3.20
N LEU A 360 5.42 8.92 -3.38
CA LEU A 360 6.16 9.43 -4.53
C LEU A 360 6.11 8.42 -5.66
N SER A 361 6.10 8.90 -6.89
CA SER A 361 6.20 8.04 -8.06
C SER A 361 7.51 7.27 -8.07
N VAL A 362 7.51 6.11 -8.73
CA VAL A 362 8.73 5.27 -8.85
C VAL A 362 9.86 6.03 -9.55
N GLY A 363 11.09 5.72 -9.18
CA GLY A 363 12.27 6.34 -9.75
C GLY A 363 12.65 7.72 -9.18
N VAL A 364 11.84 8.32 -8.33
CA VAL A 364 12.21 9.58 -7.65
C VAL A 364 13.46 9.35 -6.80
N PRO A 365 14.53 10.16 -6.95
CA PRO A 365 15.76 10.01 -6.19
C PRO A 365 15.55 10.19 -4.68
N LYS A 366 16.38 9.52 -3.87
CA LYS A 366 16.34 9.59 -2.40
C LYS A 366 16.33 11.04 -1.89
N ALA A 367 17.22 11.89 -2.42
CA ALA A 367 17.31 13.29 -2.00
C ALA A 367 15.99 14.04 -2.22
N ALA A 368 15.41 13.92 -3.42
CA ALA A 368 14.12 14.53 -3.73
C ALA A 368 12.97 13.92 -2.91
N ALA A 369 13.01 12.61 -2.66
CA ALA A 369 12.00 11.95 -1.83
C ALA A 369 12.00 12.50 -0.38
N LEU A 370 13.18 12.69 0.21
CA LEU A 370 13.30 13.26 1.54
C LEU A 370 12.85 14.73 1.58
N GLU A 371 13.25 15.53 0.59
CA GLU A 371 12.82 16.93 0.46
C GLU A 371 11.29 17.04 0.35
N GLN A 372 10.67 16.23 -0.48
CA GLN A 372 9.22 16.24 -0.67
C GLN A 372 8.45 15.83 0.61
N LEU A 373 8.94 14.81 1.32
CA LEU A 373 8.35 14.39 2.60
C LEU A 373 8.54 15.45 3.69
N GLU A 374 9.71 16.11 3.74
CA GLU A 374 9.98 17.18 4.69
C GLU A 374 9.08 18.38 4.42
N TRP A 375 8.92 18.76 3.17
CA TRP A 375 8.06 19.87 2.78
C TRP A 375 6.59 19.58 3.08
N PHE A 376 6.09 18.38 2.74
CA PHE A 376 4.74 17.96 3.09
C PHE A 376 4.51 17.95 4.62
N GLY A 377 5.44 17.39 5.36
CA GLY A 377 5.36 17.30 6.82
C GLY A 377 5.39 18.67 7.53
N SER A 378 6.19 19.60 7.00
CA SER A 378 6.35 20.92 7.61
C SER A 378 5.29 21.96 7.21
N GLU A 379 4.71 21.87 6.00
CA GLU A 379 3.82 22.91 5.48
C GLU A 379 2.38 22.42 5.18
N VAL A 380 2.15 21.13 4.98
CA VAL A 380 0.80 20.59 4.74
C VAL A 380 0.19 20.01 6.01
N MET A 381 0.88 19.10 6.69
CA MET A 381 0.34 18.40 7.86
C MET A 381 -0.11 19.32 8.99
N PRO A 382 0.59 20.45 9.32
CA PRO A 382 0.17 21.34 10.40
C PRO A 382 -1.22 21.95 10.21
N ALA A 383 -1.70 22.10 8.98
CA ALA A 383 -3.04 22.62 8.69
C ALA A 383 -4.20 21.70 9.17
N PHE A 384 -3.89 20.46 9.54
CA PHE A 384 -4.83 19.44 10.03
C PHE A 384 -4.64 19.10 11.51
N GLN A 385 -3.58 19.62 12.12
CA GLN A 385 -3.39 19.48 13.56
C GLN A 385 -4.36 20.40 14.29
N LYS A 386 -5.04 19.89 15.34
CA LYS A 386 -5.82 20.76 16.23
C LYS A 386 -4.85 21.74 16.86
N VAL A 387 -5.05 23.03 16.64
CA VAL A 387 -4.42 24.06 17.47
C VAL A 387 -4.87 23.79 18.90
N SER A 388 -3.99 23.24 19.73
CA SER A 388 -4.21 23.24 21.16
C SER A 388 -4.19 24.72 21.56
N VAL A 389 -5.38 25.31 21.69
CA VAL A 389 -5.51 26.57 22.38
C VAL A 389 -5.02 26.28 23.80
N ALA A 390 -3.77 26.64 24.06
CA ALA A 390 -3.28 26.69 25.42
C ALA A 390 -4.26 27.63 26.16
N ALA A 391 -5.10 27.04 27.03
CA ALA A 391 -5.85 27.79 28.00
C ALA A 391 -4.81 28.45 28.90
N GLY A 392 -4.46 29.66 28.54
CA GLY A 392 -3.72 30.53 29.44
C GLY A 392 -4.66 30.89 30.59
N VAL A 393 -4.28 30.50 31.76
CA VAL A 393 -4.61 31.18 33.02
C VAL A 393 -3.34 31.34 33.80
#